data_5a947d7fd53dec75664efc92a8e08ceb
#
_entry.id   5a947d7fd53dec75664efc92a8e08ceb
#
_cell.length_a   1.000
_cell.length_b   1.000
_cell.length_c   1.000
_cell.angle_alpha   90.00
_cell.angle_beta   90.00
_cell.angle_gamma   90.00
#
_symmetry.space_group_name_H-M   'P 1'
#
loop_
_entity.id
_entity.type
_entity.pdbx_description
1 polymer ?
#
loop_
_entity_poly.entity_id
_entity_poly.type
_entity_poly.pdbx_seq_one_letter_code
_entity_poly.pdbx_strand_id
1 'polypeptide(L)'
;ARFPGKRAGILATRGTLSAGIYQQALDAQGAHWTVPDSEAQDALMEVIYDGVKAGQAPASYRSRFLSVLERMPQADYFILGCTELPLAVQALELDIPAVDPTEEIARTAIRFCGYPTLPRP
;
A
#
# COMPACT_ATOMS: atom_id res chain seq x y z
N ALA A 1 10.63 3.73 12.27
CA ALA A 1 9.59 3.04 11.48
C ALA A 1 8.40 2.66 12.35
N ARG A 2 7.18 2.73 11.79
CA ARG A 2 5.94 2.42 12.54
C ARG A 2 5.79 0.93 12.87
N PHE A 3 6.44 0.06 12.10
CA PHE A 3 6.29 -1.39 12.23
C PHE A 3 7.66 -2.08 12.28
N PRO A 4 8.46 -1.79 13.34
CA PRO A 4 9.80 -2.38 13.42
C PRO A 4 9.73 -3.91 13.59
N GLY A 5 10.61 -4.62 12.89
CA GLY A 5 10.69 -6.08 12.94
C GLY A 5 9.57 -6.81 12.20
N LYS A 6 8.68 -6.08 11.53
CA LYS A 6 7.55 -6.65 10.80
C LYS A 6 7.87 -6.74 9.29
N ARG A 7 7.13 -7.60 8.61
CA ARG A 7 7.28 -7.79 7.16
C ARG A 7 6.28 -6.94 6.40
N ALA A 8 6.77 -6.11 5.49
CA ALA A 8 5.93 -5.27 4.64
C ALA A 8 5.40 -6.05 3.45
N GLY A 9 4.12 -5.94 3.18
CA GLY A 9 3.53 -6.34 1.90
C GLY A 9 3.46 -5.13 0.99
N ILE A 10 4.17 -5.14 -0.13
CA ILE A 10 4.24 -3.97 -1.01
C ILE A 10 3.14 -4.09 -2.07
N LEU A 11 2.17 -3.20 -2.02
CA LEU A 11 1.09 -3.11 -2.99
C LEU A 11 1.34 -1.90 -3.89
N ALA A 12 1.69 -2.16 -5.14
CA ALA A 12 2.04 -1.11 -6.09
C ALA A 12 1.81 -1.60 -7.52
N THR A 13 1.94 -0.71 -8.49
CA THR A 13 1.90 -1.10 -9.90
C THR A 13 3.12 -1.93 -10.27
N ARG A 14 3.03 -2.69 -11.38
CA ARG A 14 4.17 -3.45 -11.90
C ARG A 14 5.39 -2.58 -12.15
N GLY A 15 5.17 -1.38 -12.70
CA GLY A 15 6.27 -0.46 -12.98
C GLY A 15 7.01 -0.05 -11.72
N THR A 16 6.29 0.27 -10.66
CA THR A 16 6.89 0.63 -9.37
C THR A 16 7.65 -0.53 -8.75
N LEU A 17 7.08 -1.74 -8.79
CA LEU A 17 7.76 -2.93 -8.28
C LEU A 17 9.01 -3.28 -9.09
N SER A 18 8.95 -3.13 -10.41
CA SER A 18 10.12 -3.36 -11.29
C SER A 18 11.24 -2.36 -11.02
N ALA A 19 10.91 -1.13 -10.69
CA ALA A 19 11.90 -0.12 -10.34
C ALA A 19 12.58 -0.39 -8.98
N GLY A 20 11.93 -1.17 -8.11
CA GLY A 20 12.50 -1.60 -6.84
C GLY A 20 12.62 -0.50 -5.78
N ILE A 21 11.88 0.58 -5.90
CA ILE A 21 12.01 1.74 -5.02
C ILE A 21 11.77 1.39 -3.55
N TYR A 22 10.66 0.70 -3.26
CA TYR A 22 10.32 0.32 -1.89
C TYR A 22 11.22 -0.79 -1.38
N GLN A 23 11.53 -1.77 -2.22
CA GLN A 23 12.39 -2.89 -1.85
C GLN A 23 13.78 -2.38 -1.42
N GLN A 24 14.37 -1.49 -2.20
CA GLN A 24 15.68 -0.91 -1.90
C GLN A 24 15.66 -0.11 -0.60
N ALA A 25 14.63 0.69 -0.38
CA ALA A 25 14.48 1.48 0.84
C ALA A 25 14.34 0.58 2.07
N LEU A 26 13.55 -0.49 1.97
CA LEU A 26 13.37 -1.45 3.06
C LEU A 26 14.66 -2.24 3.33
N ASP A 27 15.34 -2.68 2.28
CA ASP A 27 16.61 -3.39 2.40
C ASP A 27 17.66 -2.53 3.11
N ALA A 28 17.73 -1.23 2.80
CA ALA A 28 18.64 -0.29 3.43
C ALA A 28 18.41 -0.16 4.94
N GLN A 29 17.17 -0.40 5.39
CA GLN A 29 16.80 -0.36 6.80
C GLN A 29 16.86 -1.74 7.48
N GLY A 30 17.27 -2.79 6.76
CA GLY A 30 17.24 -4.15 7.27
C GLY A 30 15.83 -4.71 7.47
N ALA A 31 14.84 -4.12 6.84
CA ALA A 31 13.44 -4.53 6.98
C ALA A 31 13.10 -5.65 5.98
N HIS A 32 12.17 -6.51 6.38
CA HIS A 32 11.68 -7.60 5.53
C HIS A 32 10.50 -7.12 4.69
N TRP A 33 10.35 -7.70 3.51
CA TRP A 33 9.25 -7.38 2.62
C TRP A 33 8.82 -8.58 1.79
N THR A 34 7.62 -8.50 1.24
CA THR A 34 7.08 -9.45 0.27
C THR A 34 6.26 -8.68 -0.75
N VAL A 35 6.11 -9.27 -1.93
CA VAL A 35 5.32 -8.70 -3.02
C VAL A 35 4.26 -9.72 -3.44
N PRO A 36 3.17 -9.27 -4.10
CA PRO A 36 2.17 -10.20 -4.61
C PRO A 36 2.77 -11.17 -5.63
N ASP A 37 2.24 -12.40 -5.68
CA ASP A 37 2.55 -13.32 -6.76
C ASP A 37 1.91 -12.81 -8.07
N SER A 38 2.17 -13.51 -9.18
CA SER A 38 1.70 -13.07 -10.50
C SER A 38 0.19 -12.90 -10.58
N GLU A 39 -0.59 -13.85 -10.04
CA GLU A 39 -2.05 -13.76 -10.04
C GLU A 39 -2.56 -12.62 -9.16
N ALA A 40 -1.99 -12.48 -7.97
CA ALA A 40 -2.36 -11.39 -7.07
C ALA A 40 -2.01 -10.04 -7.66
N GLN A 41 -0.86 -9.94 -8.35
CA GLN A 41 -0.47 -8.70 -9.02
C GLN A 41 -1.41 -8.35 -10.17
N ASP A 42 -1.86 -9.33 -10.95
CA ASP A 42 -2.85 -9.11 -11.99
C ASP A 42 -4.16 -8.58 -11.40
N ALA A 43 -4.63 -9.19 -10.31
CA ALA A 43 -5.84 -8.74 -9.62
C ALA A 43 -5.68 -7.33 -9.05
N LEU A 44 -4.51 -7.01 -8.52
CA LEU A 44 -4.22 -5.67 -7.99
C LEU A 44 -4.24 -4.62 -9.10
N MET A 45 -3.68 -4.93 -10.26
CA MET A 45 -3.72 -4.03 -11.42
C MET A 45 -5.16 -3.77 -11.87
N GLU A 46 -6.02 -4.78 -11.85
CA GLU A 46 -7.45 -4.62 -12.15
C GLU A 46 -8.14 -3.71 -11.12
N VAL A 47 -7.84 -3.88 -9.83
CA VAL A 47 -8.37 -3.01 -8.78
C VAL A 47 -7.99 -1.55 -9.04
N ILE A 48 -6.72 -1.30 -9.37
CA ILE A 48 -6.23 0.06 -9.59
C ILE A 48 -6.84 0.68 -10.85
N TYR A 49 -6.73 0.01 -11.99
CA TYR A 49 -7.08 0.59 -13.29
C TYR A 49 -8.54 0.40 -13.67
N ASP A 50 -9.09 -0.80 -13.46
CA ASP A 50 -10.45 -1.11 -13.85
C ASP A 50 -11.47 -0.81 -12.75
N GLY A 51 -11.02 -0.66 -11.52
CA GLY A 51 -11.84 -0.33 -10.36
C GLY A 51 -11.74 1.14 -9.98
N VAL A 52 -10.69 1.51 -9.24
CA VAL A 52 -10.59 2.85 -8.65
C VAL A 52 -10.45 3.94 -9.70
N LYS A 53 -9.49 3.81 -10.61
CA LYS A 53 -9.26 4.83 -11.67
C LYS A 53 -10.44 4.95 -12.62
N ALA A 54 -11.14 3.85 -12.87
CA ALA A 54 -12.31 3.85 -13.73
C ALA A 54 -13.58 4.40 -13.04
N GLY A 55 -13.48 4.78 -11.78
CA GLY A 55 -14.61 5.33 -11.02
C GLY A 55 -15.69 4.32 -10.69
N GLN A 56 -15.36 3.03 -10.66
CA GLN A 56 -16.32 1.98 -10.37
C GLN A 56 -16.72 1.97 -8.89
N ALA A 57 -17.92 1.46 -8.60
CA ALA A 57 -18.37 1.31 -7.22
C ALA A 57 -17.45 0.34 -6.45
N PRO A 58 -17.16 0.61 -5.17
CA PRO A 58 -16.27 -0.25 -4.37
C PRO A 58 -16.65 -1.73 -4.38
N ALA A 59 -17.93 -2.03 -4.39
CA ALA A 59 -18.43 -3.41 -4.45
C ALA A 59 -17.91 -4.17 -5.68
N SER A 60 -17.60 -3.48 -6.78
CA SER A 60 -17.17 -4.12 -8.03
C SER A 60 -15.75 -4.70 -7.93
N TYR A 61 -14.89 -4.16 -7.06
CA TYR A 61 -13.51 -4.63 -6.94
C TYR A 61 -13.18 -5.21 -5.56
N ARG A 62 -14.14 -5.26 -4.65
CA ARG A 62 -13.93 -5.72 -3.27
C ARG A 62 -13.33 -7.12 -3.21
N SER A 63 -13.93 -8.08 -3.91
CA SER A 63 -13.48 -9.48 -3.83
C SER A 63 -12.06 -9.66 -4.41
N ARG A 64 -11.74 -8.93 -5.48
CA ARG A 64 -10.39 -8.95 -6.06
C ARG A 64 -9.36 -8.40 -5.09
N PHE A 65 -9.65 -7.28 -4.43
CA PHE A 65 -8.72 -6.68 -3.48
C PHE A 65 -8.53 -7.58 -2.26
N LEU A 66 -9.59 -8.13 -1.71
CA LEU A 66 -9.49 -9.07 -0.59
C LEU A 66 -8.68 -10.31 -0.98
N SER A 67 -8.85 -10.81 -2.20
CA SER A 67 -8.06 -11.93 -2.71
C SER A 67 -6.56 -11.62 -2.72
N VAL A 68 -6.17 -10.40 -3.13
CA VAL A 68 -4.77 -9.97 -3.10
C VAL A 68 -4.22 -10.05 -1.68
N LEU A 69 -4.95 -9.52 -0.70
CA LEU A 69 -4.50 -9.51 0.69
C LEU A 69 -4.40 -10.94 1.26
N GLU A 70 -5.36 -11.79 0.94
CA GLU A 70 -5.38 -13.19 1.40
C GLU A 70 -4.22 -14.00 0.84
N ARG A 71 -3.71 -13.65 -0.36
CA ARG A 71 -2.58 -14.32 -0.99
C ARG A 71 -1.23 -13.82 -0.47
N MET A 72 -1.23 -12.94 0.52
CA MET A 72 -0.02 -12.39 1.14
C MET A 72 -0.02 -12.64 2.66
N PRO A 73 -0.10 -13.92 3.10
CA PRO A 73 -0.23 -14.21 4.53
C PRO A 73 1.02 -13.87 5.34
N GLN A 74 2.18 -13.73 4.70
CA GLN A 74 3.43 -13.37 5.38
C GLN A 74 3.51 -11.87 5.69
N ALA A 75 2.67 -11.05 5.08
CA ALA A 75 2.71 -9.61 5.32
C ALA A 75 2.09 -9.27 6.68
N ASP A 76 2.81 -8.51 7.48
CA ASP A 76 2.33 -8.02 8.77
C ASP A 76 1.61 -6.68 8.62
N TYR A 77 1.98 -5.92 7.60
CA TYR A 77 1.34 -4.66 7.22
C TYR A 77 1.56 -4.43 5.73
N PHE A 78 0.86 -3.43 5.18
CA PHE A 78 0.92 -3.16 3.75
C PHE A 78 1.43 -1.75 3.47
N ILE A 79 2.25 -1.61 2.44
CA ILE A 79 2.63 -0.31 1.88
C ILE A 79 1.72 -0.07 0.67
N LEU A 80 0.94 1.00 0.73
CA LEU A 80 0.01 1.37 -0.33
C LEU A 80 0.74 2.27 -1.34
N GLY A 81 1.52 1.64 -2.21
CA GLY A 81 2.48 2.30 -3.09
C GLY A 81 1.90 2.91 -4.37
N CYS A 82 0.58 3.02 -4.46
CA CYS A 82 -0.12 3.68 -5.55
C CYS A 82 -1.16 4.60 -4.95
N THR A 83 -1.35 5.78 -5.52
CA THR A 83 -2.24 6.81 -4.95
C THR A 83 -3.71 6.38 -4.89
N GLU A 84 -4.12 5.41 -5.70
CA GLU A 84 -5.47 4.87 -5.71
C GLU A 84 -5.74 3.87 -4.57
N LEU A 85 -4.70 3.22 -4.03
CA LEU A 85 -4.89 2.18 -3.01
C LEU A 85 -5.39 2.72 -1.67
N PRO A 86 -4.91 3.86 -1.16
CA PRO A 86 -5.53 4.45 0.03
C PRO A 86 -7.01 4.74 -0.15
N LEU A 87 -7.42 5.15 -1.36
CA LEU A 87 -8.83 5.39 -1.68
C LEU A 87 -9.63 4.09 -1.63
N ALA A 88 -9.06 2.99 -2.15
CA ALA A 88 -9.72 1.68 -2.12
C ALA A 88 -9.87 1.17 -0.69
N VAL A 89 -8.83 1.28 0.13
CA VAL A 89 -8.88 0.87 1.54
C VAL A 89 -9.95 1.64 2.30
N GLN A 90 -10.02 2.94 2.08
CA GLN A 90 -11.01 3.80 2.70
C GLN A 90 -12.43 3.47 2.21
N ALA A 91 -12.62 3.35 0.90
CA ALA A 91 -13.92 3.09 0.30
C ALA A 91 -14.50 1.73 0.70
N LEU A 92 -13.64 0.74 0.88
CA LEU A 92 -14.01 -0.60 1.32
C LEU A 92 -14.07 -0.74 2.85
N GLU A 93 -13.72 0.32 3.57
CA GLU A 93 -13.70 0.34 5.03
C GLU A 93 -12.88 -0.81 5.63
N LEU A 94 -11.71 -1.07 5.02
CA LEU A 94 -10.84 -2.16 5.47
C LEU A 94 -10.02 -1.74 6.65
N ASP A 95 -10.04 -2.57 7.70
CA ASP A 95 -9.22 -2.39 8.90
C ASP A 95 -7.95 -3.22 8.77
N ILE A 96 -7.00 -2.73 8.00
CA ILE A 96 -5.71 -3.39 7.79
C ILE A 96 -4.57 -2.48 8.23
N PRO A 97 -3.50 -3.03 8.81
CA PRO A 97 -2.31 -2.22 9.11
C PRO A 97 -1.67 -1.79 7.79
N ALA A 98 -1.63 -0.50 7.52
CA ALA A 98 -1.14 0.01 6.25
C ALA A 98 -0.42 1.35 6.40
N VAL A 99 0.52 1.59 5.50
CA VAL A 99 1.26 2.85 5.37
C VAL A 99 0.94 3.46 4.01
N ASP A 100 0.54 4.72 4.00
CA ASP A 100 0.42 5.52 2.79
C ASP A 100 1.69 6.36 2.66
N PRO A 101 2.60 6.05 1.70
CA PRO A 101 3.86 6.77 1.58
C PRO A 101 3.67 8.26 1.29
N THR A 102 2.62 8.63 0.57
CA THR A 102 2.31 10.03 0.27
C THR A 102 2.00 10.79 1.55
N GLU A 103 1.18 10.22 2.43
CA GLU A 103 0.88 10.80 3.74
C GLU A 103 2.13 10.91 4.61
N GLU A 104 2.98 9.89 4.62
CA GLU A 104 4.22 9.90 5.40
C GLU A 104 5.21 10.97 4.92
N ILE A 105 5.33 11.15 3.62
CA ILE A 105 6.16 12.21 3.04
C ILE A 105 5.62 13.58 3.45
N ALA A 106 4.31 13.78 3.35
CA ALA A 106 3.67 15.05 3.73
C ALA A 106 3.89 15.36 5.22
N ARG A 107 3.72 14.37 6.11
CA ARG A 107 3.98 14.54 7.54
C ARG A 107 5.43 14.88 7.83
N THR A 108 6.36 14.21 7.16
CA THR A 108 7.80 14.48 7.31
C THR A 108 8.14 15.89 6.86
N ALA A 109 7.60 16.33 5.72
CA ALA A 109 7.83 17.68 5.21
C ALA A 109 7.30 18.75 6.18
N ILE A 110 6.10 18.54 6.73
CA ILE A 110 5.49 19.46 7.69
C ILE A 110 6.37 19.58 8.95
N ARG A 111 6.83 18.44 9.49
CA ARG A 111 7.73 18.43 10.66
C ARG A 111 9.05 19.13 10.37
N PHE A 112 9.61 18.88 9.19
CA PHE A 112 10.86 19.51 8.78
C PHE A 112 10.75 21.03 8.76
N CYS A 113 9.58 21.57 8.39
CA CYS A 113 9.30 23.01 8.42
C CYS A 113 8.99 23.55 9.83
N GLY A 114 9.00 22.70 10.84
CA GLY A 114 8.78 23.10 12.25
C GLY A 114 7.33 23.21 12.67
N TYR A 115 6.39 22.67 11.88
CA TYR A 115 4.97 22.66 12.22
C TYR A 115 4.54 21.30 12.78
N PRO A 116 3.53 21.29 13.69
CA PRO A 116 2.97 20.02 14.15
C PRO A 116 2.12 19.38 13.05
N THR A 117 2.02 18.04 13.10
CA THR A 117 1.12 17.29 12.22
C THR A 117 -0.18 16.97 12.93
N LEU A 118 -1.27 16.84 12.16
CA LEU A 118 -2.54 16.39 12.70
C LEU A 118 -2.44 14.92 13.13
N PRO A 119 -3.22 14.50 14.15
CA PRO A 119 -3.27 13.10 14.54
C PRO A 119 -3.70 12.22 13.36
N ARG A 120 -3.22 10.98 13.34
CA ARG A 120 -3.67 9.99 12.35
C ARG A 120 -5.11 9.58 12.67
N PRO A 121 -5.93 9.35 11.62
CA PRO A 121 -7.30 8.90 11.83
C PRO A 121 -7.36 7.48 12.41
#